data_41fbae508ae6718e72cf4a4633fbf3a3
#
_entry.id   41fbae508ae6718e72cf4a4633fbf3a3
#
_cell.length_a   1.000
_cell.length_b   1.000
_cell.length_c   1.000
_cell.angle_alpha   90.00
_cell.angle_beta   90.00
_cell.angle_gamma   90.00
#
_symmetry.space_group_name_H-M   'P 1'
#
loop_
_entity.id
_entity.type
_entity.pdbx_description
1 polymer ?
#
loop_
_entity_poly.entity_id
_entity_poly.type
_entity_poly.pdbx_seq_one_letter_code
_entity_poly.pdbx_strand_id
1 'polypeptide(L)'
;MENTIRVNDAICIRCGRCVKVCPSQIFVQEKAGAAVTLHKPENCIVCGHCAAACPTGAVEHADFPAEKVHPIDYAALPTPEQVELLLAVRRSNRAFSQRPVPQEYLDRIVAAADRAPTATNARQLGYTLVTDPAMRREIIEYTLGVFGRIVKRLSNPLVRPWLSRLLPGVYRYIPAFRRMRREYAEQGVDRILRGATAVLFIHAPKESRFGAEDANLAYPVSYTHLTLPTKA
;
A
#
# COMPACT_ATOMS: atom_id res chain seq x y z
N MET A 1 12.96 -10.55 -19.83
CA MET A 1 13.50 -11.36 -18.71
C MET A 1 12.98 -12.76 -18.93
N GLU A 2 13.87 -13.73 -19.14
CA GLU A 2 13.45 -15.13 -19.24
C GLU A 2 12.90 -15.55 -17.89
N ASN A 3 11.58 -15.67 -17.79
CA ASN A 3 10.91 -16.27 -16.65
C ASN A 3 11.26 -17.76 -16.63
N THR A 4 12.36 -18.10 -15.97
CA THR A 4 12.80 -19.50 -15.91
C THR A 4 11.97 -20.21 -14.85
N ILE A 5 10.80 -20.71 -15.29
CA ILE A 5 9.94 -21.58 -14.49
C ILE A 5 10.11 -22.99 -15.04
N ARG A 6 10.32 -23.95 -14.16
CA ARG A 6 10.35 -25.36 -14.54
C ARG A 6 9.73 -26.25 -13.47
N VAL A 7 9.31 -27.42 -13.87
CA VAL A 7 8.86 -28.47 -12.97
C VAL A 7 9.92 -29.55 -12.94
N ASN A 8 10.44 -29.85 -11.77
CA ASN A 8 11.40 -30.94 -11.55
C ASN A 8 10.66 -32.26 -11.44
N ASP A 9 10.64 -33.02 -12.53
CA ASP A 9 9.90 -34.30 -12.61
C ASP A 9 10.42 -35.36 -11.65
N ALA A 10 11.66 -35.28 -11.21
CA ALA A 10 12.27 -36.26 -10.29
C ALA A 10 11.63 -36.22 -8.91
N ILE A 11 11.15 -35.07 -8.46
CA ILE A 11 10.52 -34.86 -7.14
C ILE A 11 9.04 -34.46 -7.25
N CYS A 12 8.52 -34.33 -8.45
CA CYS A 12 7.11 -33.97 -8.68
C CYS A 12 6.18 -35.16 -8.42
N ILE A 13 5.32 -35.04 -7.41
CA ILE A 13 4.31 -36.05 -7.08
C ILE A 13 3.03 -35.95 -7.91
N ARG A 14 2.99 -35.10 -8.92
CA ARG A 14 1.90 -34.93 -9.89
C ARG A 14 0.55 -34.61 -9.26
N CYS A 15 0.52 -33.90 -8.14
CA CYS A 15 -0.69 -33.60 -7.35
C CYS A 15 -1.59 -32.49 -7.95
N GLY A 16 -1.14 -31.80 -8.99
CA GLY A 16 -1.89 -30.75 -9.70
C GLY A 16 -2.13 -29.45 -8.92
N ARG A 17 -1.53 -29.24 -7.74
CA ARG A 17 -1.73 -28.00 -6.95
C ARG A 17 -1.30 -26.77 -7.72
N CYS A 18 -0.15 -26.78 -8.39
CA CYS A 18 0.35 -25.67 -9.20
C CYS A 18 -0.62 -25.30 -10.35
N VAL A 19 -1.30 -26.31 -10.92
CA VAL A 19 -2.35 -26.08 -11.94
C VAL A 19 -3.55 -25.34 -11.35
N LYS A 20 -3.99 -25.72 -10.16
CA LYS A 20 -5.18 -25.15 -9.51
C LYS A 20 -4.96 -23.72 -9.02
N VAL A 21 -3.75 -23.38 -8.57
CA VAL A 21 -3.50 -22.07 -7.95
C VAL A 21 -3.00 -21.01 -8.94
N CYS A 22 -2.64 -21.39 -10.16
CA CYS A 22 -2.08 -20.46 -11.14
C CYS A 22 -3.17 -19.59 -11.80
N PRO A 23 -3.24 -18.27 -11.52
CA PRO A 23 -4.25 -17.41 -12.14
C PRO A 23 -4.03 -17.23 -13.64
N SER A 24 -2.79 -17.35 -14.13
CA SER A 24 -2.42 -17.24 -15.54
C SER A 24 -2.48 -18.57 -16.28
N GLN A 25 -2.84 -19.67 -15.61
CA GLN A 25 -3.03 -21.02 -16.18
C GLN A 25 -1.81 -21.52 -16.98
N ILE A 26 -0.59 -21.19 -16.51
CA ILE A 26 0.64 -21.59 -17.19
C ILE A 26 1.04 -23.05 -16.93
N PHE A 27 0.44 -23.71 -15.94
CA PHE A 27 0.64 -25.13 -15.67
C PHE A 27 -0.54 -25.94 -16.22
N VAL A 28 -0.25 -26.98 -16.95
CA VAL A 28 -1.23 -27.85 -17.58
C VAL A 28 -0.99 -29.31 -17.15
N GLN A 29 -2.06 -30.04 -16.89
CA GLN A 29 -2.05 -31.46 -16.61
C GLN A 29 -3.25 -32.10 -17.33
N GLU A 30 -3.01 -33.01 -18.24
CA GLU A 30 -4.07 -33.62 -19.09
C GLU A 30 -5.11 -34.38 -18.29
N LYS A 31 -4.65 -35.12 -17.29
CA LYS A 31 -5.52 -35.86 -16.33
C LYS A 31 -4.83 -35.92 -14.97
N ALA A 32 -5.61 -36.20 -13.94
CA ALA A 32 -5.07 -36.38 -12.59
C ALA A 32 -3.94 -37.44 -12.58
N GLY A 33 -2.79 -37.06 -11.97
CA GLY A 33 -1.58 -37.91 -11.92
C GLY A 33 -0.70 -37.91 -13.15
N ALA A 34 -1.10 -37.25 -14.25
CA ALA A 34 -0.22 -37.05 -15.42
C ALA A 34 0.91 -36.05 -15.11
N ALA A 35 1.93 -36.03 -15.94
CA ALA A 35 2.99 -35.02 -15.86
C ALA A 35 2.41 -33.60 -15.97
N VAL A 36 3.00 -32.68 -15.24
CA VAL A 36 2.65 -31.25 -15.31
C VAL A 36 3.59 -30.58 -16.31
N THR A 37 3.03 -29.94 -17.31
CA THR A 37 3.75 -29.21 -18.35
C THR A 37 3.49 -27.72 -18.26
N LEU A 38 4.32 -26.92 -18.93
CA LEU A 38 4.15 -25.46 -19.01
C LEU A 38 3.52 -25.08 -20.36
N HIS A 39 2.55 -24.14 -20.28
CA HIS A 39 1.93 -23.53 -21.44
C HIS A 39 2.00 -22.00 -21.29
N LYS A 40 2.61 -21.33 -22.25
CA LYS A 40 2.79 -19.85 -22.26
C LYS A 40 3.37 -19.31 -20.95
N PRO A 41 4.55 -19.76 -20.51
CA PRO A 41 5.18 -19.30 -19.26
C PRO A 41 5.45 -17.78 -19.25
N GLU A 42 5.51 -17.14 -20.43
CA GLU A 42 5.62 -15.69 -20.57
C GLU A 42 4.45 -14.90 -19.96
N ASN A 43 3.31 -15.54 -19.75
CA ASN A 43 2.14 -14.94 -19.08
C ASN A 43 2.23 -14.96 -17.55
N CYS A 44 3.37 -15.39 -16.99
CA CYS A 44 3.56 -15.42 -15.55
C CYS A 44 3.52 -14.02 -14.95
N ILE A 45 2.66 -13.81 -13.95
CA ILE A 45 2.56 -12.55 -13.18
C ILE A 45 3.46 -12.56 -11.92
N VAL A 46 4.36 -13.49 -11.79
CA VAL A 46 5.34 -13.58 -10.68
C VAL A 46 4.68 -13.55 -9.30
N CYS A 47 3.54 -14.22 -9.13
CA CYS A 47 2.78 -14.19 -7.86
C CYS A 47 3.26 -15.21 -6.80
N GLY A 48 4.11 -16.19 -7.16
CA GLY A 48 4.68 -17.19 -6.27
C GLY A 48 3.73 -18.31 -5.78
N HIS A 49 2.44 -18.28 -6.11
CA HIS A 49 1.46 -19.27 -5.62
C HIS A 49 1.86 -20.71 -5.95
N CYS A 50 2.40 -20.96 -7.14
CA CYS A 50 2.82 -22.29 -7.56
C CYS A 50 3.99 -22.83 -6.73
N ALA A 51 4.97 -22.01 -6.40
CA ALA A 51 6.09 -22.37 -5.53
C ALA A 51 5.60 -22.62 -4.09
N ALA A 52 4.78 -21.71 -3.55
CA ALA A 52 4.25 -21.83 -2.20
C ALA A 52 3.31 -23.03 -2.00
N ALA A 53 2.54 -23.43 -3.02
CA ALA A 53 1.61 -24.54 -2.94
C ALA A 53 2.26 -25.91 -3.19
N CYS A 54 3.51 -25.95 -3.68
CA CYS A 54 4.18 -27.18 -4.03
C CYS A 54 4.72 -27.90 -2.79
N PRO A 55 4.21 -29.10 -2.40
CA PRO A 55 4.61 -29.75 -1.16
C PRO A 55 6.00 -30.36 -1.21
N THR A 56 6.55 -30.57 -2.42
CA THR A 56 7.88 -31.17 -2.61
C THR A 56 8.91 -30.19 -3.13
N GLY A 57 8.55 -28.92 -3.35
CA GLY A 57 9.45 -27.94 -3.95
C GLY A 57 9.76 -28.21 -5.43
N ALA A 58 8.97 -29.05 -6.12
CA ALA A 58 9.22 -29.41 -7.51
C ALA A 58 9.02 -28.26 -8.51
N VAL A 59 8.31 -27.18 -8.13
CA VAL A 59 8.19 -25.98 -8.95
C VAL A 59 9.36 -25.06 -8.64
N GLU A 60 10.26 -24.96 -9.59
CA GLU A 60 11.42 -24.07 -9.51
C GLU A 60 11.10 -22.79 -10.30
N HIS A 61 11.33 -21.64 -9.65
CA HIS A 61 11.02 -20.33 -10.22
C HIS A 61 12.17 -19.37 -9.88
N ALA A 62 12.73 -18.69 -10.88
CA ALA A 62 13.90 -17.82 -10.71
C ALA A 62 13.67 -16.70 -9.66
N ASP A 63 12.46 -16.13 -9.60
CA ASP A 63 12.12 -15.07 -8.63
C ASP A 63 11.84 -15.60 -7.22
N PHE A 64 11.61 -16.93 -7.08
CA PHE A 64 11.32 -17.60 -5.81
C PHE A 64 12.26 -18.77 -5.57
N PRO A 65 13.59 -18.52 -5.48
CA PRO A 65 14.52 -19.57 -5.13
C PRO A 65 14.24 -20.11 -3.72
N ALA A 66 14.70 -21.32 -3.42
CA ALA A 66 14.34 -22.06 -2.21
C ALA A 66 14.54 -21.26 -0.91
N GLU A 67 15.58 -20.44 -0.86
CA GLU A 67 15.92 -19.58 0.28
C GLU A 67 14.95 -18.43 0.52
N LYS A 68 14.11 -18.09 -0.45
CA LYS A 68 13.02 -17.11 -0.32
C LYS A 68 11.69 -17.75 0.01
N VAL A 69 11.59 -19.08 0.00
CA VAL A 69 10.35 -19.81 0.29
C VAL A 69 10.42 -20.35 1.71
N HIS A 70 9.72 -19.71 2.62
CA HIS A 70 9.72 -20.09 4.03
C HIS A 70 8.41 -20.79 4.41
N PRO A 71 8.46 -21.86 5.22
CA PRO A 71 7.26 -22.46 5.77
C PRO A 71 6.55 -21.47 6.70
N ILE A 72 5.22 -21.51 6.68
CA ILE A 72 4.40 -20.70 7.60
C ILE A 72 4.33 -21.43 8.94
N ASP A 73 4.74 -20.75 10.02
CA ASP A 73 4.42 -21.19 11.38
C ASP A 73 2.99 -20.78 11.70
N TYR A 74 2.07 -21.69 11.52
CA TYR A 74 0.64 -21.45 11.79
C TYR A 74 0.36 -21.18 13.27
N ALA A 75 1.20 -21.66 14.20
CA ALA A 75 1.05 -21.39 15.63
C ALA A 75 1.42 -19.95 16.01
N ALA A 76 2.25 -19.30 15.21
CA ALA A 76 2.63 -17.90 15.40
C ALA A 76 1.65 -16.91 14.76
N LEU A 77 0.63 -17.37 14.04
CA LEU A 77 -0.39 -16.50 13.48
C LEU A 77 -1.29 -15.94 14.59
N PRO A 78 -1.74 -14.67 14.49
CA PRO A 78 -2.70 -14.12 15.42
C PRO A 78 -4.04 -14.85 15.34
N THR A 79 -4.73 -14.99 16.48
CA THR A 79 -6.09 -15.53 16.49
C THR A 79 -7.07 -14.55 15.81
N PRO A 80 -8.24 -15.02 15.34
CA PRO A 80 -9.28 -14.13 14.81
C PRO A 80 -9.63 -12.99 15.77
N GLU A 81 -9.75 -13.28 17.07
CA GLU A 81 -10.10 -12.29 18.10
C GLU A 81 -9.00 -11.23 18.26
N GLN A 82 -7.73 -11.61 18.14
CA GLN A 82 -6.61 -10.66 18.17
C GLN A 82 -6.64 -9.71 16.96
N VAL A 83 -6.97 -10.25 15.78
CA VAL A 83 -7.13 -9.42 14.56
C VAL A 83 -8.34 -8.50 14.69
N GLU A 84 -9.48 -9.00 15.17
CA GLU A 84 -10.68 -8.20 15.40
C GLU A 84 -10.43 -7.06 16.40
N LEU A 85 -9.72 -7.35 17.49
CA LEU A 85 -9.34 -6.33 18.47
C LEU A 85 -8.46 -5.25 17.84
N LEU A 86 -7.45 -5.64 17.03
CA LEU A 86 -6.58 -4.70 16.31
C LEU A 86 -7.40 -3.77 15.40
N LEU A 87 -8.36 -4.31 14.67
CA LEU A 87 -9.24 -3.53 13.79
C LEU A 87 -10.18 -2.61 14.61
N ALA A 88 -10.73 -3.11 15.71
CA ALA A 88 -11.67 -2.37 16.56
C ALA A 88 -11.03 -1.17 17.29
N VAL A 89 -9.76 -1.29 17.71
CA VAL A 89 -9.05 -0.20 18.43
C VAL A 89 -8.48 0.86 17.51
N ARG A 90 -8.37 0.58 16.21
CA ARG A 90 -7.82 1.53 15.25
C ARG A 90 -8.62 2.84 15.24
N ARG A 91 -7.92 3.96 15.34
CA ARG A 91 -8.49 5.31 15.20
C ARG A 91 -7.58 6.18 14.33
N SER A 92 -8.17 7.15 13.65
CA SER A 92 -7.41 8.21 12.97
C SER A 92 -6.75 9.09 14.03
N ASN A 93 -5.49 8.79 14.35
CA ASN A 93 -4.74 9.59 15.31
C ASN A 93 -4.46 10.99 14.74
N ARG A 94 -4.62 12.02 15.57
CA ARG A 94 -4.39 13.42 15.21
C ARG A 94 -3.58 14.17 16.27
N ALA A 95 -3.04 13.43 17.24
CA ALA A 95 -2.13 13.90 18.28
C ALA A 95 -0.84 13.09 18.17
N PHE A 96 0.13 13.64 17.44
CA PHE A 96 1.41 12.98 17.24
C PHE A 96 2.42 13.42 18.29
N SER A 97 3.24 12.47 18.74
CA SER A 97 4.42 12.76 19.55
C SER A 97 5.44 13.52 18.71
N GLN A 98 6.19 14.44 19.36
CA GLN A 98 7.31 15.13 18.73
C GLN A 98 8.59 14.28 18.70
N ARG A 99 8.55 13.06 19.22
CA ARG A 99 9.70 12.15 19.19
C ARG A 99 9.93 11.65 17.76
N PRO A 100 11.17 11.70 17.25
CA PRO A 100 11.49 11.07 15.97
C PRO A 100 11.14 9.58 16.00
N VAL A 101 10.61 9.09 14.89
CA VAL A 101 10.36 7.65 14.72
C VAL A 101 11.70 7.00 14.34
N PRO A 102 12.18 5.97 15.05
CA PRO A 102 13.38 5.24 14.67
C PRO A 102 13.28 4.67 13.25
N GLN A 103 14.39 4.70 12.51
CA GLN A 103 14.43 4.26 11.10
C GLN A 103 13.96 2.81 10.94
N GLU A 104 14.32 1.93 11.85
CA GLU A 104 13.89 0.52 11.86
C GLU A 104 12.35 0.38 11.77
N TYR A 105 11.59 1.20 12.51
CA TYR A 105 10.13 1.14 12.46
C TYR A 105 9.58 1.70 11.15
N LEU A 106 10.22 2.74 10.61
CA LEU A 106 9.84 3.30 9.31
C LEU A 106 10.05 2.28 8.20
N ASP A 107 11.17 1.58 8.22
CA ASP A 107 11.49 0.52 7.25
C ASP A 107 10.49 -0.63 7.34
N ARG A 108 10.11 -1.05 8.55
CA ARG A 108 9.08 -2.07 8.77
C ARG A 108 7.71 -1.64 8.26
N ILE A 109 7.34 -0.38 8.41
CA ILE A 109 6.08 0.18 7.88
C ILE A 109 6.07 0.12 6.35
N VAL A 110 7.15 0.54 5.71
CA VAL A 110 7.28 0.48 4.25
C VAL A 110 7.27 -0.97 3.76
N ALA A 111 8.04 -1.85 4.39
CA ALA A 111 8.08 -3.26 4.03
C ALA A 111 6.72 -3.96 4.18
N ALA A 112 5.91 -3.58 5.17
CA ALA A 112 4.56 -4.11 5.29
C ALA A 112 3.63 -3.54 4.23
N ALA A 113 3.69 -2.24 3.93
CA ALA A 113 2.91 -1.63 2.86
C ALA A 113 3.19 -2.28 1.50
N ASP A 114 4.46 -2.63 1.22
CA ASP A 114 4.88 -3.29 -0.01
C ASP A 114 4.36 -4.74 -0.15
N ARG A 115 3.91 -5.34 0.94
CA ARG A 115 3.25 -6.67 0.92
C ARG A 115 1.77 -6.62 0.59
N ALA A 116 1.18 -5.43 0.47
CA ALA A 116 -0.21 -5.29 0.07
C ALA A 116 -0.44 -5.90 -1.32
N PRO A 117 -1.58 -6.56 -1.55
CA PRO A 117 -1.88 -7.10 -2.87
C PRO A 117 -2.03 -5.96 -3.89
N THR A 118 -1.54 -6.22 -5.11
CA THR A 118 -1.70 -5.30 -6.24
C THR A 118 -2.41 -5.99 -7.39
N ALA A 119 -3.14 -5.25 -8.20
CA ALA A 119 -3.81 -5.79 -9.38
C ALA A 119 -2.80 -6.48 -10.29
N THR A 120 -3.10 -7.71 -10.70
CA THR A 120 -2.21 -8.55 -11.52
C THR A 120 -0.79 -8.76 -10.97
N ASN A 121 -0.60 -8.55 -9.66
CA ASN A 121 0.69 -8.55 -9.00
C ASN A 121 1.70 -7.55 -9.62
N ALA A 122 1.21 -6.41 -10.10
CA ALA A 122 2.03 -5.43 -10.84
C ALA A 122 3.13 -4.79 -9.98
N ARG A 123 2.92 -4.65 -8.66
CA ARG A 123 3.91 -4.15 -7.68
C ARG A 123 4.58 -2.84 -8.12
N GLN A 124 3.77 -1.90 -8.61
CA GLN A 124 4.24 -0.63 -9.18
C GLN A 124 4.17 0.53 -8.20
N LEU A 125 3.87 0.27 -6.92
CA LEU A 125 3.81 1.32 -5.92
C LEU A 125 5.20 1.82 -5.56
N GLY A 126 5.31 3.13 -5.39
CA GLY A 126 6.46 3.79 -4.82
C GLY A 126 6.14 4.33 -3.43
N TYR A 127 7.16 4.42 -2.60
CA TYR A 127 7.07 4.87 -1.21
C TYR A 127 8.09 5.98 -0.98
N THR A 128 7.61 7.19 -0.66
CA THR A 128 8.48 8.32 -0.33
C THR A 128 8.30 8.67 1.13
N LEU A 129 9.35 8.50 1.90
CA LEU A 129 9.38 8.82 3.33
C LEU A 129 10.05 10.17 3.55
N VAL A 130 9.36 11.07 4.24
CA VAL A 130 9.84 12.41 4.58
C VAL A 130 9.97 12.55 6.09
N THR A 131 11.20 12.63 6.58
CA THR A 131 11.54 12.83 8.01
C THR A 131 12.21 14.18 8.26
N ASP A 132 12.77 14.80 7.22
CA ASP A 132 13.42 16.11 7.34
C ASP A 132 12.44 17.23 7.74
N PRO A 133 12.70 17.97 8.83
CA PRO A 133 11.83 19.05 9.30
C PRO A 133 11.62 20.19 8.29
N ALA A 134 12.65 20.51 7.48
CA ALA A 134 12.55 21.57 6.48
C ALA A 134 11.58 21.17 5.36
N MET A 135 11.74 19.95 4.86
CA MET A 135 10.86 19.40 3.81
C MET A 135 9.41 19.24 4.30
N ARG A 136 9.21 18.82 5.55
CA ARG A 136 7.85 18.77 6.14
C ARG A 136 7.20 20.14 6.22
N ARG A 137 7.97 21.20 6.56
CA ARG A 137 7.50 22.58 6.55
C ARG A 137 7.12 23.02 5.15
N GLU A 138 7.94 22.73 4.16
CA GLU A 138 7.65 23.05 2.76
C GLU A 138 6.33 22.39 2.29
N ILE A 139 6.08 21.13 2.67
CA ILE A 139 4.82 20.43 2.38
C ILE A 139 3.62 21.17 2.99
N ILE A 140 3.73 21.64 4.24
CA ILE A 140 2.68 22.40 4.90
C ILE A 140 2.43 23.72 4.15
N GLU A 141 3.48 24.49 3.88
CA GLU A 141 3.38 25.80 3.22
C GLU A 141 2.82 25.67 1.81
N TYR A 142 3.30 24.68 1.05
CA TYR A 142 2.76 24.37 -0.28
C TYR A 142 1.26 24.06 -0.23
N THR A 143 0.84 23.19 0.69
CA THR A 143 -0.56 22.79 0.87
C THR A 143 -1.44 23.98 1.24
N LEU A 144 -1.00 24.79 2.19
CA LEU A 144 -1.70 26.02 2.58
C LEU A 144 -1.75 27.05 1.43
N GLY A 145 -0.71 27.11 0.61
CA GLY A 145 -0.67 27.90 -0.62
C GLY A 145 -1.72 27.45 -1.64
N VAL A 146 -1.88 26.14 -1.83
CA VAL A 146 -2.96 25.57 -2.67
C VAL A 146 -4.33 25.97 -2.13
N PHE A 147 -4.58 25.81 -0.82
CA PHE A 147 -5.83 26.24 -0.19
C PHE A 147 -6.09 27.73 -0.40
N GLY A 148 -5.04 28.56 -0.31
CA GLY A 148 -5.14 30.00 -0.59
C GLY A 148 -5.60 30.31 -2.02
N ARG A 149 -5.03 29.63 -2.99
CA ARG A 149 -5.43 29.78 -4.41
C ARG A 149 -6.89 29.34 -4.63
N ILE A 150 -7.30 28.24 -4.05
CA ILE A 150 -8.68 27.73 -4.10
C ILE A 150 -9.64 28.78 -3.50
N VAL A 151 -9.35 29.23 -2.28
CA VAL A 151 -10.17 30.24 -1.59
C VAL A 151 -10.27 31.52 -2.42
N LYS A 152 -9.15 32.02 -2.99
CA LYS A 152 -9.13 33.23 -3.82
C LYS A 152 -10.02 33.06 -5.07
N ARG A 153 -9.89 31.94 -5.77
CA ARG A 153 -10.70 31.66 -6.99
C ARG A 153 -12.20 31.55 -6.68
N LEU A 154 -12.55 30.77 -5.66
CA LEU A 154 -13.94 30.50 -5.31
C LEU A 154 -14.63 31.67 -4.58
N SER A 155 -13.87 32.60 -4.00
CA SER A 155 -14.42 33.80 -3.37
C SER A 155 -14.56 34.98 -4.32
N ASN A 156 -14.17 34.85 -5.60
CA ASN A 156 -14.33 35.91 -6.59
C ASN A 156 -15.84 36.22 -6.77
N PRO A 157 -16.26 37.51 -6.61
CA PRO A 157 -17.66 37.91 -6.68
C PRO A 157 -18.36 37.54 -7.99
N LEU A 158 -17.62 37.53 -9.11
CA LEU A 158 -18.17 37.24 -10.44
C LEU A 158 -18.53 35.78 -10.62
N VAL A 159 -17.79 34.86 -10.01
CA VAL A 159 -17.99 33.39 -10.20
C VAL A 159 -18.67 32.72 -9.02
N ARG A 160 -18.59 33.31 -7.83
CA ARG A 160 -19.15 32.75 -6.59
C ARG A 160 -20.63 32.39 -6.68
N PRO A 161 -21.53 33.23 -7.19
CA PRO A 161 -22.98 32.92 -7.21
C PRO A 161 -23.30 31.67 -8.01
N TRP A 162 -22.55 31.44 -9.05
CA TRP A 162 -22.70 30.30 -9.96
C TRP A 162 -22.04 29.03 -9.39
N LEU A 163 -20.76 29.14 -9.02
CA LEU A 163 -20.01 28.01 -8.53
C LEU A 163 -20.49 27.49 -7.18
N SER A 164 -21.06 28.37 -6.32
CA SER A 164 -21.60 27.90 -5.04
C SER A 164 -22.81 26.99 -5.18
N ARG A 165 -23.57 27.16 -6.25
CA ARG A 165 -24.71 26.28 -6.59
C ARG A 165 -24.22 24.97 -7.22
N LEU A 166 -23.17 25.05 -8.05
CA LEU A 166 -22.64 23.89 -8.78
C LEU A 166 -21.77 22.98 -7.89
N LEU A 167 -21.03 23.57 -6.95
CA LEU A 167 -20.04 22.88 -6.10
C LEU A 167 -20.27 23.15 -4.61
N PRO A 168 -21.47 22.91 -4.04
CA PRO A 168 -21.78 23.23 -2.65
C PRO A 168 -20.88 22.51 -1.66
N GLY A 169 -20.46 21.28 -1.98
CA GLY A 169 -19.54 20.48 -1.18
C GLY A 169 -18.18 21.15 -0.97
N VAL A 170 -17.64 21.80 -2.01
CA VAL A 170 -16.34 22.51 -1.91
C VAL A 170 -16.48 23.80 -1.11
N TYR A 171 -17.57 24.54 -1.30
CA TYR A 171 -17.80 25.78 -0.55
C TYR A 171 -17.90 25.58 0.95
N ARG A 172 -18.38 24.44 1.42
CA ARG A 172 -18.43 24.09 2.84
C ARG A 172 -17.05 24.07 3.50
N TYR A 173 -15.98 23.81 2.76
CA TYR A 173 -14.62 23.76 3.28
C TYR A 173 -13.88 25.11 3.26
N ILE A 174 -14.38 26.14 2.57
CA ILE A 174 -13.72 27.46 2.49
C ILE A 174 -13.43 28.07 3.87
N PRO A 175 -14.38 28.07 4.83
CA PRO A 175 -14.08 28.59 6.17
C PRO A 175 -12.96 27.82 6.87
N ALA A 176 -12.90 26.50 6.72
CA ALA A 176 -11.85 25.66 7.28
C ALA A 176 -10.48 25.99 6.66
N PHE A 177 -10.39 26.15 5.34
CA PHE A 177 -9.15 26.52 4.65
C PHE A 177 -8.63 27.91 5.08
N ARG A 178 -9.53 28.88 5.24
CA ARG A 178 -9.19 30.22 5.77
C ARG A 178 -8.64 30.13 7.18
N ARG A 179 -9.31 29.36 8.04
CA ARG A 179 -8.90 29.16 9.44
C ARG A 179 -7.53 28.51 9.53
N MET A 180 -7.29 27.41 8.80
CA MET A 180 -6.01 26.70 8.82
C MET A 180 -4.84 27.62 8.42
N ARG A 181 -5.03 28.41 7.37
CA ARG A 181 -4.03 29.39 6.92
C ARG A 181 -3.74 30.46 7.97
N ARG A 182 -4.79 31.01 8.60
CA ARG A 182 -4.66 32.03 9.63
C ARG A 182 -3.96 31.47 10.89
N GLU A 183 -4.41 30.30 11.40
CA GLU A 183 -3.81 29.67 12.56
C GLU A 183 -2.31 29.35 12.33
N TYR A 184 -1.96 28.92 11.14
CA TYR A 184 -0.55 28.68 10.79
C TYR A 184 0.26 29.96 10.75
N ALA A 185 -0.25 31.01 10.10
CA ALA A 185 0.45 32.29 9.96
C ALA A 185 0.61 33.05 11.29
N GLU A 186 -0.41 33.04 12.15
CA GLU A 186 -0.43 33.81 13.39
C GLU A 186 0.13 33.06 14.60
N GLN A 187 -0.04 31.73 14.63
CA GLN A 187 0.22 30.90 15.81
C GLN A 187 1.16 29.72 15.55
N GLY A 188 1.58 29.50 14.29
CA GLY A 188 2.39 28.34 13.92
C GLY A 188 1.66 26.99 14.01
N VAL A 189 0.34 26.99 14.13
CA VAL A 189 -0.45 25.76 14.34
C VAL A 189 -0.54 24.97 13.06
N ASP A 190 0.12 23.83 13.01
CA ASP A 190 0.06 22.88 11.89
C ASP A 190 -1.21 22.02 11.95
N ARG A 191 -2.15 22.26 11.03
CA ARG A 191 -3.37 21.46 10.83
C ARG A 191 -3.26 20.47 9.66
N ILE A 192 -2.16 20.50 8.92
CA ILE A 192 -1.90 19.62 7.76
C ILE A 192 -1.30 18.30 8.24
N LEU A 193 -0.07 18.34 8.73
CA LEU A 193 0.67 17.19 9.23
C LEU A 193 0.47 16.95 10.74
N ARG A 194 -0.11 17.93 11.46
CA ARG A 194 -0.42 17.87 12.90
C ARG A 194 0.79 17.59 13.78
N GLY A 195 1.95 18.10 13.33
CA GLY A 195 3.21 17.90 14.04
C GLY A 195 3.80 16.50 13.87
N ALA A 196 3.35 15.69 12.91
CA ALA A 196 3.95 14.40 12.63
C ALA A 196 5.44 14.52 12.30
N THR A 197 6.26 13.65 12.88
CA THR A 197 7.72 13.65 12.68
C THR A 197 8.16 12.86 11.46
N ALA A 198 7.28 12.07 10.88
CA ALA A 198 7.47 11.34 9.62
C ALA A 198 6.18 11.36 8.79
N VAL A 199 6.33 11.43 7.47
CA VAL A 199 5.24 11.38 6.50
C VAL A 199 5.59 10.37 5.43
N LEU A 200 4.69 9.42 5.17
CA LEU A 200 4.82 8.44 4.11
C LEU A 200 3.85 8.77 2.98
N PHE A 201 4.39 9.01 1.79
CA PHE A 201 3.62 9.11 0.56
C PHE A 201 3.65 7.77 -0.16
N ILE A 202 2.47 7.24 -0.48
CA ILE A 202 2.30 6.06 -1.33
C ILE A 202 1.83 6.55 -2.68
N HIS A 203 2.56 6.23 -3.73
CA HIS A 203 2.27 6.73 -5.07
C HIS A 203 2.42 5.61 -6.11
N ALA A 204 1.80 5.81 -7.26
CA ALA A 204 1.89 4.91 -8.41
C ALA A 204 2.24 5.71 -9.67
N PRO A 205 2.81 5.08 -10.70
CA PRO A 205 2.96 5.71 -12.00
C PRO A 205 1.60 6.20 -12.52
N LYS A 206 1.61 7.35 -13.21
CA LYS A 206 0.38 7.95 -13.74
C LYS A 206 -0.34 7.02 -14.72
N GLU A 207 0.40 6.20 -15.41
CA GLU A 207 -0.05 5.25 -16.42
C GLU A 207 -0.61 3.95 -15.81
N SER A 208 -0.43 3.74 -14.50
CA SER A 208 -0.92 2.55 -13.82
C SER A 208 -2.45 2.55 -13.78
N ARG A 209 -3.06 1.54 -14.41
CA ARG A 209 -4.51 1.39 -14.49
C ARG A 209 -5.18 1.27 -13.12
N PHE A 210 -4.52 0.61 -12.18
CA PHE A 210 -5.04 0.31 -10.83
C PHE A 210 -4.20 0.96 -9.72
N GLY A 211 -3.39 1.96 -10.06
CA GLY A 211 -2.45 2.56 -9.11
C GLY A 211 -3.12 3.19 -7.89
N ALA A 212 -4.30 3.79 -8.05
CA ALA A 212 -5.05 4.37 -6.93
C ALA A 212 -5.64 3.28 -6.02
N GLU A 213 -6.18 2.22 -6.58
CA GLU A 213 -6.73 1.08 -5.86
C GLU A 213 -5.62 0.35 -5.09
N ASP A 214 -4.49 0.07 -5.74
CA ASP A 214 -3.33 -0.57 -5.14
C ASP A 214 -2.78 0.28 -3.98
N ALA A 215 -2.65 1.60 -4.16
CA ALA A 215 -2.22 2.51 -3.09
C ALA A 215 -3.22 2.53 -1.92
N ASN A 216 -4.52 2.46 -2.20
CA ASN A 216 -5.56 2.35 -1.18
C ASN A 216 -5.51 1.03 -0.40
N LEU A 217 -5.00 -0.05 -0.99
CA LEU A 217 -4.76 -1.32 -0.29
C LEU A 217 -3.48 -1.26 0.57
N ALA A 218 -2.41 -0.63 0.08
CA ALA A 218 -1.17 -0.47 0.83
C ALA A 218 -1.32 0.45 2.05
N TYR A 219 -2.17 1.47 1.98
CA TYR A 219 -2.40 2.42 3.06
C TYR A 219 -2.87 1.75 4.38
N PRO A 220 -3.98 0.95 4.42
CA PRO A 220 -4.40 0.30 5.66
C PRO A 220 -3.39 -0.74 6.15
N VAL A 221 -2.63 -1.40 5.27
CA VAL A 221 -1.59 -2.34 5.67
C VAL A 221 -0.49 -1.60 6.45
N SER A 222 -0.02 -0.45 5.96
CA SER A 222 0.98 0.36 6.65
C SER A 222 0.47 0.96 7.97
N TYR A 223 -0.80 1.34 8.03
CA TYR A 223 -1.38 2.05 9.17
C TYR A 223 -1.99 1.12 10.23
N THR A 224 -2.77 0.11 9.81
CA THR A 224 -3.54 -0.72 10.72
C THR A 224 -2.71 -1.87 11.31
N HIS A 225 -1.83 -2.47 10.48
CA HIS A 225 -1.11 -3.67 10.86
C HIS A 225 0.17 -3.38 11.63
N LEU A 226 0.71 -2.17 11.57
CA LEU A 226 1.99 -1.81 12.18
C LEU A 226 1.94 -0.61 13.13
N THR A 227 0.84 0.11 13.23
CA THR A 227 0.71 1.07 14.31
C THR A 227 0.58 0.30 15.62
N LEU A 228 1.71 0.03 16.22
CA LEU A 228 1.76 -0.26 17.64
C LEU A 228 0.96 0.83 18.36
N PRO A 229 0.16 0.50 19.40
CA PRO A 229 -0.59 1.49 20.13
C PRO A 229 0.40 2.51 20.68
N THR A 230 0.57 3.61 19.96
CA THR A 230 1.23 4.79 20.50
C THR A 230 0.28 5.34 21.55
N LYS A 231 0.44 4.86 22.77
CA LYS A 231 -0.12 5.55 23.93
C LYS A 231 0.49 6.94 23.91
N ALA A 232 -0.35 7.93 23.56
CA ALA A 232 -0.03 9.32 23.76
C ALA A 232 0.15 9.57 25.28
#